data_8ecd2cbf4c2588c4bf69a543b61caebb
#
_entry.id   8ecd2cbf4c2588c4bf69a543b61caebb
#
_cell.length_a   1.000
_cell.length_b   1.000
_cell.length_c   1.000
_cell.angle_alpha   90.00
_cell.angle_beta   90.00
_cell.angle_gamma   90.00
#
_symmetry.space_group_name_H-M   'P 1'
#
loop_
_entity.id
_entity.type
_entity.pdbx_description
1 polymer ?
#
loop_
_entity_poly.entity_id
_entity_poly.type
_entity_poly.pdbx_seq_one_letter_code
_entity_poly.pdbx_strand_id
1 'polypeptide(L)'
;MKTNTALKLVEWTSFPLLLFTGLMVVSGYALTSTSAQRASLFLDFARASFVHLGRLFKLSLLLLLLAHSYAGTELFIARRVRDERLKAFIEYSTIAFLVYVAWVAINGEIG
;
A
#
# COMPACT_ATOMS: atom_id res chain seq x y z
N MET A 1 -5.43 16.67 9.26
CA MET A 1 -5.49 16.87 7.79
C MET A 1 -6.88 17.36 7.41
N LYS A 2 -6.95 18.34 6.53
CA LYS A 2 -8.23 18.85 6.05
C LYS A 2 -8.92 17.82 5.16
N THR A 3 -10.23 17.75 5.22
CA THR A 3 -11.02 16.77 4.46
C THR A 3 -10.78 16.86 2.95
N ASN A 4 -10.70 18.08 2.41
CA ASN A 4 -10.44 18.27 0.98
C ASN A 4 -9.06 17.75 0.56
N THR A 5 -8.04 17.97 1.39
CA THR A 5 -6.70 17.47 1.14
C THR A 5 -6.67 15.95 1.20
N ALA A 6 -7.34 15.37 2.20
CA ALA A 6 -7.43 13.91 2.33
C ALA A 6 -8.13 13.28 1.13
N LEU A 7 -9.21 13.89 0.67
CA LEU A 7 -9.95 13.40 -0.49
C LEU A 7 -9.10 13.42 -1.75
N LYS A 8 -8.36 14.50 -1.98
CA LYS A 8 -7.45 14.60 -3.13
C LYS A 8 -6.35 13.56 -3.08
N LEU A 9 -5.76 13.35 -1.90
CA LEU A 9 -4.73 12.32 -1.74
C LEU A 9 -5.28 10.93 -2.04
N VAL A 10 -6.48 10.61 -1.54
CA VAL A 10 -7.10 9.31 -1.82
C VAL A 10 -7.34 9.16 -3.33
N GLU A 11 -7.87 10.18 -3.98
CA GLU A 11 -8.14 10.14 -5.42
C GLU A 11 -6.86 9.95 -6.24
N TRP A 12 -5.83 10.73 -5.95
CA TRP A 12 -4.58 10.69 -6.69
C TRP A 12 -3.77 9.42 -6.44
N THR A 13 -3.90 8.81 -5.26
CA THR A 13 -3.16 7.60 -4.92
C THR A 13 -3.90 6.31 -5.29
N SER A 14 -5.22 6.37 -5.49
CA SER A 14 -6.04 5.17 -5.72
C SER A 14 -5.64 4.41 -6.98
N PHE A 15 -5.53 5.09 -8.11
CA PHE A 15 -5.22 4.42 -9.38
C PHE A 15 -3.80 3.86 -9.41
N PRO A 16 -2.75 4.65 -9.08
CA PRO A 16 -1.41 4.09 -8.99
C PRO A 16 -1.31 2.94 -7.98
N LEU A 17 -1.97 3.06 -6.84
CA LEU A 17 -1.97 2.01 -5.83
C LEU A 17 -2.61 0.73 -6.37
N LEU A 18 -3.71 0.84 -7.10
CA LEU A 18 -4.35 -0.30 -7.72
C LEU A 18 -3.41 -1.02 -8.68
N LEU A 19 -2.72 -0.25 -9.54
CA LEU A 19 -1.78 -0.83 -10.50
C LEU A 19 -0.61 -1.52 -9.80
N PHE A 20 0.02 -0.86 -8.84
CA PHE A 20 1.17 -1.43 -8.14
C PHE A 20 0.76 -2.64 -7.29
N THR A 21 -0.38 -2.57 -6.61
CA THR A 21 -0.87 -3.69 -5.81
C THR A 21 -1.21 -4.88 -6.71
N GLY A 22 -1.88 -4.63 -7.83
CA GLY A 22 -2.19 -5.67 -8.80
C GLY A 22 -0.94 -6.35 -9.33
N LEU A 23 0.08 -5.58 -9.70
CA LEU A 23 1.35 -6.13 -10.16
C LEU A 23 2.05 -6.93 -9.06
N MET A 24 1.99 -6.46 -7.82
CA MET A 24 2.58 -7.19 -6.70
C MET A 24 1.88 -8.52 -6.46
N VAL A 25 0.56 -8.57 -6.55
CA VAL A 25 -0.20 -9.81 -6.37
C VAL A 25 0.13 -10.79 -7.51
N VAL A 26 0.06 -10.31 -8.76
CA VAL A 26 0.33 -11.16 -9.93
C VAL A 26 1.76 -11.69 -9.91
N SER A 27 2.74 -10.81 -9.64
CA SER A 27 4.14 -11.21 -9.59
C SER A 27 4.42 -12.18 -8.45
N GLY A 28 3.77 -12.00 -7.29
CA GLY A 28 3.91 -12.92 -6.18
C GLY A 28 3.44 -14.32 -6.52
N TYR A 29 2.27 -14.44 -7.16
CA TYR A 29 1.78 -15.73 -7.60
C TYR A 29 2.65 -16.32 -8.70
N ALA A 30 3.15 -15.50 -9.62
CA ALA A 30 4.04 -15.99 -10.70
C ALA A 30 5.35 -16.55 -10.16
N LEU A 31 5.84 -16.07 -9.02
CA LEU A 31 7.04 -16.61 -8.38
C LEU A 31 6.84 -18.02 -7.83
N THR A 32 5.60 -18.38 -7.52
CA THR A 32 5.30 -19.65 -6.84
C THR A 32 4.53 -20.65 -7.70
N SER A 33 4.08 -20.24 -8.90
CA SER A 33 3.21 -21.10 -9.72
C SER A 33 3.46 -20.91 -11.20
N THR A 34 3.75 -22.00 -11.89
CA THR A 34 3.91 -22.01 -13.35
C THR A 34 2.59 -21.68 -14.04
N SER A 35 1.47 -22.13 -13.49
CA SER A 35 0.15 -21.79 -14.02
C SER A 35 -0.11 -20.29 -13.95
N ALA A 36 0.30 -19.65 -12.86
CA ALA A 36 0.17 -18.21 -12.72
C ALA A 36 1.07 -17.45 -13.72
N GLN A 37 2.28 -17.96 -13.98
CA GLN A 37 3.15 -17.38 -15.01
C GLN A 37 2.46 -17.38 -16.38
N ARG A 38 1.85 -18.49 -16.75
CA ARG A 38 1.12 -18.61 -18.02
C ARG A 38 -0.10 -17.70 -18.06
N ALA A 39 -0.85 -17.67 -16.96
CA ALA A 39 -2.05 -16.84 -16.89
C ALA A 39 -1.75 -15.35 -16.95
N SER A 40 -0.60 -14.92 -16.43
CA SER A 40 -0.18 -13.52 -16.47
C SER A 40 0.17 -13.03 -17.88
N LEU A 41 0.49 -13.95 -18.80
CA LEU A 41 0.83 -13.72 -20.20
C LEU A 41 2.23 -13.16 -20.42
N PHE A 42 2.80 -12.42 -19.47
CA PHE A 42 4.09 -11.73 -19.69
C PHE A 42 5.08 -11.90 -18.55
N LEU A 43 4.67 -12.43 -17.40
CA LEU A 43 5.56 -12.59 -16.25
C LEU A 43 6.09 -14.01 -16.16
N ASP A 44 7.31 -14.24 -16.63
CA ASP A 44 8.06 -15.44 -16.31
C ASP A 44 8.70 -15.27 -14.92
N PHE A 45 9.46 -16.26 -14.47
CA PHE A 45 10.08 -16.19 -13.14
C PHE A 45 11.01 -14.97 -13.00
N ALA A 46 11.83 -14.70 -14.02
CA ALA A 46 12.79 -13.59 -13.97
C ALA A 46 12.08 -12.24 -13.89
N ARG A 47 11.06 -12.02 -14.72
CA ARG A 47 10.31 -10.77 -14.72
C ARG A 47 9.49 -10.60 -13.46
N ALA A 48 8.87 -11.69 -12.98
CA ALA A 48 8.13 -11.66 -11.73
C ALA A 48 9.04 -11.32 -10.55
N SER A 49 10.26 -11.87 -10.53
CA SER A 49 11.26 -11.53 -9.51
C SER A 49 11.63 -10.06 -9.56
N PHE A 50 11.85 -9.53 -10.76
CA PHE A 50 12.19 -8.12 -10.92
C PHE A 50 11.08 -7.21 -10.40
N VAL A 51 9.82 -7.50 -10.71
CA VAL A 51 8.68 -6.70 -10.27
C VAL A 51 8.46 -6.84 -8.78
N HIS A 52 8.38 -8.08 -8.28
CA HIS A 52 8.00 -8.35 -6.90
C HIS A 52 9.08 -7.95 -5.90
N LEU A 53 10.34 -8.25 -6.23
CA LEU A 53 11.47 -8.01 -5.35
C LEU A 53 12.20 -6.70 -5.67
N GLY A 54 11.84 -6.03 -6.75
CA GLY A 54 12.47 -4.78 -7.15
C GLY A 54 12.26 -3.68 -6.11
N ARG A 55 13.35 -3.00 -5.74
CA ARG A 55 13.31 -1.94 -4.73
C ARG A 55 12.40 -0.80 -5.13
N LEU A 56 12.45 -0.40 -6.41
CA LEU A 56 11.63 0.70 -6.90
C LEU A 56 10.14 0.41 -6.72
N PHE A 57 9.70 -0.77 -7.12
CA PHE A 57 8.29 -1.15 -7.00
C PHE A 57 7.85 -1.27 -5.55
N LYS A 58 8.69 -1.86 -4.68
CA LYS A 58 8.38 -2.00 -3.26
C LYS A 58 8.27 -0.65 -2.57
N LEU A 59 9.23 0.24 -2.80
CA LEU A 59 9.22 1.56 -2.17
C LEU A 59 8.09 2.43 -2.69
N SER A 60 7.80 2.38 -3.99
CA SER A 60 6.67 3.11 -4.56
C SER A 60 5.35 2.64 -3.97
N LEU A 61 5.16 1.33 -3.87
CA LEU A 61 3.97 0.77 -3.26
C LEU A 61 3.85 1.16 -1.79
N LEU A 62 4.97 1.13 -1.06
CA LEU A 62 4.98 1.54 0.34
C LEU A 62 4.54 2.98 0.52
N LEU A 63 5.11 3.91 -0.27
CA LEU A 63 4.75 5.32 -0.19
C LEU A 63 3.28 5.55 -0.54
N LEU A 64 2.80 4.90 -1.58
CA LEU A 64 1.40 4.98 -1.97
C LEU A 64 0.47 4.43 -0.89
N LEU A 65 0.86 3.30 -0.30
CA LEU A 65 0.08 2.67 0.77
C LEU A 65 0.01 3.57 2.00
N LEU A 66 1.14 4.15 2.42
CA LEU A 66 1.17 5.03 3.59
C LEU A 66 0.31 6.27 3.37
N ALA A 67 0.46 6.93 2.21
CA ALA A 67 -0.31 8.13 1.90
C ALA A 67 -1.80 7.82 1.77
N HIS A 68 -2.14 6.76 1.04
CA HIS A 68 -3.53 6.39 0.80
C HIS A 68 -4.22 5.97 2.09
N SER A 69 -3.56 5.16 2.90
CA SER A 69 -4.14 4.65 4.15
C SER A 69 -4.33 5.76 5.17
N TYR A 70 -3.36 6.66 5.30
CA TYR A 70 -3.49 7.77 6.23
C TYR A 70 -4.62 8.71 5.80
N ALA A 71 -4.64 9.12 4.54
CA ALA A 71 -5.68 10.00 4.02
C ALA A 71 -7.06 9.35 4.08
N GLY A 72 -7.13 8.06 3.75
CA GLY A 72 -8.38 7.30 3.82
C GLY A 72 -8.92 7.19 5.24
N THR A 73 -8.03 6.97 6.22
CA THR A 73 -8.42 6.93 7.63
C THR A 73 -8.94 8.27 8.10
N GLU A 74 -8.29 9.38 7.71
CA GLU A 74 -8.76 10.72 8.05
C GLU A 74 -10.15 11.00 7.46
N LEU A 75 -10.39 10.58 6.22
CA LEU A 75 -11.72 10.69 5.61
C LEU A 75 -12.76 9.85 6.32
N PHE A 76 -12.41 8.62 6.68
CA PHE A 76 -13.31 7.74 7.40
C PHE A 76 -13.72 8.35 8.73
N ILE A 77 -12.74 8.85 9.49
CA ILE A 77 -12.97 9.48 10.77
C ILE A 77 -13.90 10.69 10.61
N ALA A 78 -13.63 11.54 9.62
CA ALA A 78 -14.40 12.75 9.39
C ALA A 78 -15.88 12.46 9.05
N ARG A 79 -16.12 11.35 8.32
CA ARG A 79 -17.46 11.04 7.81
C ARG A 79 -18.27 10.10 8.69
N ARG A 80 -17.61 9.19 9.44
CA ARG A 80 -18.27 8.10 10.11
C ARG A 80 -18.15 8.09 11.62
N VAL A 81 -17.15 8.75 12.17
CA VAL A 81 -16.87 8.69 13.60
C VAL A 81 -17.19 10.03 14.24
N ARG A 82 -18.02 10.02 15.27
CA ARG A 82 -18.43 11.24 15.98
C ARG A 82 -17.85 11.34 17.38
N ASP A 83 -17.57 10.20 18.03
CA ASP A 83 -17.00 10.15 19.37
C ASP A 83 -15.52 10.52 19.32
N GLU A 84 -15.12 11.54 20.09
CA GLU A 84 -13.74 12.03 20.12
C GLU A 84 -12.74 11.00 20.63
N ARG A 85 -13.15 10.17 21.57
CA ARG A 85 -12.28 9.09 22.08
C ARG A 85 -12.04 8.03 21.01
N LEU A 86 -13.09 7.68 20.27
CA LEU A 86 -12.97 6.71 19.20
C LEU A 86 -12.15 7.26 18.03
N LYS A 87 -12.31 8.55 17.70
CA LYS A 87 -11.46 9.21 16.70
C LYS A 87 -9.99 9.11 17.08
N ALA A 88 -9.65 9.47 18.31
CA ALA A 88 -8.27 9.40 18.80
C ALA A 88 -7.73 7.97 18.74
N PHE A 89 -8.53 7.00 19.15
CA PHE A 89 -8.13 5.59 19.13
C PHE A 89 -7.81 5.13 17.72
N ILE A 90 -8.69 5.41 16.75
CA ILE A 90 -8.50 4.99 15.36
C ILE A 90 -7.28 5.69 14.77
N GLU A 91 -7.13 7.00 15.00
CA GLU A 91 -6.02 7.77 14.47
C GLU A 91 -4.68 7.28 15.00
N TYR A 92 -4.55 7.11 16.32
CA TYR A 92 -3.30 6.64 16.92
C TYR A 92 -2.99 5.20 16.53
N SER A 93 -4.00 4.34 16.45
CA SER A 93 -3.81 2.95 16.01
C SER A 93 -3.32 2.89 14.56
N THR A 94 -3.88 3.72 13.69
CA THR A 94 -3.47 3.79 12.30
C THR A 94 -2.04 4.28 12.17
N ILE A 95 -1.68 5.35 12.87
CA ILE A 95 -0.33 5.90 12.87
C ILE A 95 0.66 4.85 13.39
N ALA A 96 0.33 4.17 14.49
CA ALA A 96 1.19 3.14 15.06
C ALA A 96 1.42 1.99 14.07
N PHE A 97 0.37 1.55 13.38
CA PHE A 97 0.49 0.48 12.39
C PHE A 97 1.32 0.91 11.19
N LEU A 98 1.12 2.13 10.69
CA LEU A 98 1.88 2.64 9.54
C LEU A 98 3.35 2.84 9.90
N VAL A 99 3.64 3.31 11.11
CA VAL A 99 5.03 3.43 11.61
C VAL A 99 5.66 2.05 11.70
N TYR A 100 4.93 1.06 12.17
CA TYR A 100 5.42 -0.32 12.23
C TYR A 100 5.76 -0.85 10.83
N VAL A 101 4.88 -0.63 9.86
CA VAL A 101 5.11 -1.07 8.48
C VAL A 101 6.36 -0.37 7.90
N ALA A 102 6.48 0.93 8.11
CA ALA A 102 7.64 1.69 7.63
C ALA A 102 8.93 1.21 8.30
N TRP A 103 8.87 0.91 9.60
CA TRP A 103 10.02 0.39 10.35
C TRP A 103 10.50 -0.94 9.78
N VAL A 104 9.57 -1.86 9.53
CA VAL A 104 9.89 -3.16 8.94
C VAL A 104 10.53 -2.97 7.55
N ALA A 105 9.96 -2.08 6.74
CA ALA A 105 10.46 -1.82 5.39
C ALA A 105 11.87 -1.24 5.42
N ILE A 106 12.13 -0.28 6.30
CA ILE A 106 13.46 0.33 6.45
C ILE A 106 14.49 -0.72 6.85
N ASN A 107 14.17 -1.56 7.83
CA ASN A 107 15.07 -2.63 8.25
C ASN A 107 15.30 -3.65 7.14
N GLY A 108 14.29 -3.96 6.36
CA GLY A 108 14.41 -4.85 5.21
C GLY A 108 15.31 -4.30 4.11
N GLU A 109 15.31 -2.98 3.92
CA GLU A 109 16.14 -2.36 2.88
C GLU A 109 17.60 -2.18 3.32
N ILE A 110 17.86 -1.99 4.61
CA ILE A 110 19.23 -1.82 5.11
C ILE A 110 19.89 -3.15 5.47
N GLY A 111 19.11 -4.10 5.93
CA GLY A 111 19.59 -5.43 6.33
C GLY A 111 19.60 -6.47 5.20
#